data_7d2c86d093b07075634cbfacf364925a
#
_entry.id   7d2c86d093b07075634cbfacf364925a
#
_cell.length_a   1.000
_cell.length_b   1.000
_cell.length_c   1.000
_cell.angle_alpha   90.00
_cell.angle_beta   90.00
_cell.angle_gamma   90.00
#
_symmetry.space_group_name_H-M   'P 1'
#
loop_
_entity.id
_entity.type
_entity.pdbx_description
1 polymer ?
#
loop_
_entity_poly.entity_id
_entity_poly.type
_entity_poly.pdbx_seq_one_letter_code
_entity_poly.pdbx_strand_id
1 'polypeptide(L)'
;MKLTRLAIAALLALAPMAHASDLISFWDTPQHGGNSFNQAVPDEAYFRALKATGATWVRLTPSKWKGAGRDFLIGDADHYTGIPPSDLATLITCLDAAQAAGIKVVLVPLSLPGDRWSQQNGDKQDDRLWNDKAYWDQSAAFWHDLALALKDHPALAGYNLINEPTPEKGMDLDEHADAATRQAWYAKYKGTTHDLPAFYEQVIAAVRSVDPTTPVMVDGGWYANAWSFSYWPTKLSDDKVLYAFHMYEPYEATSSPNLKRDPQLRYPGATSWLAGQNVTWDKTVVADYLAKPFEWAAAHGVPNNRMVDAEFGCVRQWVDCGAYLNDVLDTLNAHHAHWAFYGFREDGWDAMDYELAPSVTQGQFYYLQEQGKADQLKRTPHPLMDVIEAHMK
;
A
#
# COMPACT_ATOMS: atom_id res chain seq x y z
N MET A 1 -3.03 30.43 -75.12
CA MET A 1 -3.29 30.50 -73.67
C MET A 1 -3.38 29.09 -73.12
N LYS A 2 -2.33 28.61 -72.45
CA LYS A 2 -2.33 27.28 -71.80
C LYS A 2 -2.42 27.51 -70.29
N LEU A 3 -3.51 27.06 -69.69
CA LEU A 3 -3.73 27.08 -68.25
C LEU A 3 -3.03 25.85 -67.61
N THR A 4 -2.04 26.12 -66.81
CA THR A 4 -1.35 25.12 -65.99
C THR A 4 -2.12 24.97 -64.69
N ARG A 5 -2.64 23.78 -64.40
CA ARG A 5 -3.29 23.44 -63.12
C ARG A 5 -2.18 22.99 -62.16
N LEU A 6 -1.98 23.74 -61.06
CA LEU A 6 -1.18 23.31 -59.92
C LEU A 6 -2.03 22.33 -59.05
N ALA A 7 -1.53 21.12 -58.90
CA ALA A 7 -2.07 20.19 -57.93
C ALA A 7 -1.31 20.36 -56.61
N ILE A 8 -2.01 20.79 -55.55
CA ILE A 8 -1.47 20.84 -54.19
C ILE A 8 -1.71 19.46 -53.58
N ALA A 9 -0.62 18.69 -53.38
CA ALA A 9 -0.65 17.46 -52.61
C ALA A 9 -0.58 17.80 -51.11
N ALA A 10 -1.67 17.60 -50.39
CA ALA A 10 -1.67 17.69 -48.93
C ALA A 10 -1.01 16.42 -48.35
N LEU A 11 0.18 16.56 -47.83
CA LEU A 11 0.79 15.53 -46.96
C LEU A 11 0.06 15.54 -45.61
N LEU A 12 -0.79 14.57 -45.37
CA LEU A 12 -1.25 14.21 -44.02
C LEU A 12 -0.07 13.57 -43.30
N ALA A 13 0.56 14.31 -42.39
CA ALA A 13 1.49 13.77 -41.43
C ALA A 13 0.69 12.89 -40.45
N LEU A 14 0.78 11.57 -40.58
CA LEU A 14 0.39 10.61 -39.56
C LEU A 14 1.30 10.84 -38.37
N ALA A 15 0.81 11.53 -37.32
CA ALA A 15 1.44 11.52 -36.02
C ALA A 15 1.49 10.06 -35.53
N PRO A 16 2.65 9.56 -35.04
CA PRO A 16 2.68 8.24 -34.46
C PRO A 16 1.69 8.23 -33.29
N MET A 17 0.68 7.34 -33.33
CA MET A 17 -0.07 7.00 -32.13
C MET A 17 0.95 6.44 -31.15
N ALA A 18 1.29 7.22 -30.13
CA ALA A 18 1.98 6.69 -28.97
C ALA A 18 1.07 5.57 -28.45
N HIS A 19 1.50 4.31 -28.61
CA HIS A 19 0.88 3.20 -27.92
C HIS A 19 0.96 3.57 -26.45
N ALA A 20 -0.19 3.63 -25.77
CA ALA A 20 -0.20 3.71 -24.32
C ALA A 20 0.67 2.55 -23.82
N SER A 21 1.83 2.87 -23.26
CA SER A 21 2.70 1.85 -22.66
C SER A 21 1.84 1.11 -21.65
N ASP A 22 1.83 -0.22 -21.73
CA ASP A 22 1.11 -1.04 -20.77
C ASP A 22 1.60 -0.64 -19.37
N LEU A 23 0.73 -0.10 -18.52
CA LEU A 23 1.11 0.45 -17.21
C LEU A 23 1.78 -0.60 -16.31
N ILE A 24 1.54 -1.88 -16.56
CA ILE A 24 2.23 -2.96 -15.86
C ILE A 24 3.75 -2.96 -16.13
N SER A 25 4.20 -2.41 -17.27
CA SER A 25 5.63 -2.32 -17.59
C SER A 25 6.43 -1.42 -16.65
N PHE A 26 5.78 -0.50 -15.94
CA PHE A 26 6.43 0.26 -14.86
C PHE A 26 7.00 -0.68 -13.79
N TRP A 27 6.34 -1.82 -13.56
CA TRP A 27 6.68 -2.83 -12.57
C TRP A 27 7.60 -3.94 -13.11
N ASP A 28 8.16 -3.81 -14.31
CA ASP A 28 9.08 -4.82 -14.86
C ASP A 28 10.48 -4.72 -14.27
N THR A 29 10.82 -3.59 -13.66
CA THR A 29 12.05 -3.38 -12.89
C THR A 29 11.70 -3.00 -11.46
N PRO A 30 12.55 -3.33 -10.47
CA PRO A 30 12.29 -2.98 -9.07
C PRO A 30 11.95 -1.49 -8.91
N GLN A 31 10.86 -1.22 -8.22
CA GLN A 31 10.39 0.13 -7.93
C GLN A 31 10.38 0.34 -6.42
N HIS A 32 10.99 1.42 -5.96
CA HIS A 32 11.12 1.75 -4.55
C HIS A 32 10.35 3.02 -4.24
N GLY A 33 9.61 3.02 -3.14
CA GLY A 33 8.69 4.10 -2.79
C GLY A 33 8.50 4.29 -1.29
N GLY A 34 7.55 5.14 -0.95
CA GLY A 34 7.13 5.36 0.42
C GLY A 34 5.61 5.41 0.54
N ASN A 35 5.12 5.28 1.76
CA ASN A 35 3.71 5.44 2.07
C ASN A 35 3.38 6.87 2.49
N SER A 36 2.16 7.34 2.15
CA SER A 36 1.57 8.60 2.56
C SER A 36 0.16 8.36 3.06
N PHE A 37 -0.01 8.34 4.39
CA PHE A 37 -1.29 8.16 5.08
C PHE A 37 -1.68 9.44 5.83
N ASN A 38 -1.30 10.58 5.29
CA ASN A 38 -1.46 11.90 5.89
C ASN A 38 -2.91 12.35 5.95
N GLN A 39 -3.26 13.14 6.97
CA GLN A 39 -4.52 13.88 7.05
C GLN A 39 -4.49 15.11 6.12
N ALA A 40 -3.33 15.76 6.00
CA ALA A 40 -3.12 16.83 5.04
C ALA A 40 -2.96 16.24 3.63
N VAL A 41 -3.63 16.85 2.65
CA VAL A 41 -3.46 16.47 1.23
C VAL A 41 -2.03 16.80 0.80
N PRO A 42 -1.24 15.82 0.32
CA PRO A 42 0.11 16.07 -0.17
C PRO A 42 0.12 17.01 -1.37
N ASP A 43 1.05 17.95 -1.36
CA ASP A 43 1.28 18.91 -2.44
C ASP A 43 2.51 18.53 -3.31
N GLU A 44 2.79 19.34 -4.32
CA GLU A 44 3.95 19.13 -5.21
C GLU A 44 5.28 19.16 -4.43
N ALA A 45 5.40 19.99 -3.39
CA ALA A 45 6.62 20.07 -2.59
C ALA A 45 6.86 18.77 -1.80
N TYR A 46 5.80 18.14 -1.29
CA TYR A 46 5.86 16.83 -0.68
C TYR A 46 6.39 15.77 -1.65
N PHE A 47 5.81 15.68 -2.86
CA PHE A 47 6.23 14.70 -3.86
C PHE A 47 7.64 14.94 -4.41
N ARG A 48 8.05 16.22 -4.57
CA ARG A 48 9.44 16.55 -4.91
C ARG A 48 10.42 16.12 -3.82
N ALA A 49 10.05 16.27 -2.55
CA ALA A 49 10.88 15.81 -1.44
C ALA A 49 10.99 14.26 -1.44
N LEU A 50 9.88 13.55 -1.68
CA LEU A 50 9.91 12.09 -1.82
C LEU A 50 10.78 11.67 -3.02
N LYS A 51 10.65 12.36 -4.16
CA LYS A 51 11.49 12.10 -5.33
C LYS A 51 12.98 12.27 -5.04
N ALA A 52 13.33 13.23 -4.21
CA ALA A 52 14.73 13.53 -3.86
C ALA A 52 15.39 12.40 -3.05
N THR A 53 14.62 11.54 -2.37
CA THR A 53 15.13 10.34 -1.69
C THR A 53 15.53 9.22 -2.65
N GLY A 54 15.17 9.31 -3.92
CA GLY A 54 15.33 8.25 -4.92
C GLY A 54 14.04 7.49 -5.22
N ALA A 55 12.97 7.74 -4.49
CA ALA A 55 11.69 7.08 -4.69
C ALA A 55 11.10 7.34 -6.08
N THR A 56 10.46 6.33 -6.65
CA THR A 56 9.79 6.39 -7.96
C THR A 56 8.28 6.40 -7.84
N TRP A 57 7.73 5.96 -6.71
CA TRP A 57 6.30 5.87 -6.46
C TRP A 57 5.94 6.12 -5.00
N VAL A 58 4.65 6.33 -4.78
CA VAL A 58 4.05 6.47 -3.45
C VAL A 58 2.81 5.58 -3.36
N ARG A 59 2.63 4.90 -2.25
CA ARG A 59 1.37 4.29 -1.86
C ARG A 59 0.58 5.32 -1.07
N LEU A 60 -0.48 5.84 -1.69
CA LEU A 60 -1.22 7.01 -1.23
C LEU A 60 -2.60 6.60 -0.71
N THR A 61 -2.89 6.90 0.57
CA THR A 61 -4.24 6.80 1.10
C THR A 61 -4.87 8.18 1.28
N PRO A 62 -6.03 8.43 0.67
CA PRO A 62 -6.79 9.66 0.88
C PRO A 62 -7.83 9.55 2.01
N SER A 63 -7.97 8.39 2.65
CA SER A 63 -9.09 8.10 3.57
C SER A 63 -9.16 9.00 4.80
N LYS A 64 -8.03 9.62 5.19
CA LYS A 64 -7.97 10.58 6.30
C LYS A 64 -8.26 12.02 5.88
N TRP A 65 -8.43 12.30 4.59
CA TRP A 65 -8.69 13.66 4.13
C TRP A 65 -10.12 14.08 4.45
N LYS A 66 -10.32 15.39 4.58
CA LYS A 66 -11.66 15.92 4.82
C LYS A 66 -12.51 15.81 3.56
N GLY A 67 -13.55 14.97 3.62
CA GLY A 67 -14.50 14.75 2.54
C GLY A 67 -15.76 15.59 2.62
N ALA A 68 -16.58 15.52 1.58
CA ALA A 68 -17.94 16.05 1.55
C ALA A 68 -18.89 15.24 2.44
N GLY A 69 -18.67 13.90 2.51
CA GLY A 69 -19.36 12.97 3.38
C GLY A 69 -18.52 12.57 4.59
N ARG A 70 -18.95 11.50 5.27
CA ARG A 70 -18.24 10.95 6.42
C ARG A 70 -16.91 10.31 6.03
N ASP A 71 -16.90 9.59 4.91
CA ASP A 71 -15.76 8.83 4.43
C ASP A 71 -15.31 9.40 3.08
N PHE A 72 -14.09 9.94 3.02
CA PHE A 72 -13.56 10.57 1.81
C PHE A 72 -13.59 9.62 0.61
N LEU A 73 -14.01 10.10 -0.56
CA LEU A 73 -14.30 9.37 -1.81
C LEU A 73 -15.48 8.40 -1.75
N ILE A 74 -15.77 7.80 -0.61
CA ILE A 74 -16.87 6.81 -0.48
C ILE A 74 -18.18 7.52 -0.16
N GLY A 75 -18.13 8.72 0.45
CA GLY A 75 -19.27 9.44 0.98
C GLY A 75 -19.73 8.86 2.33
N ASP A 76 -20.23 7.62 2.33
CA ASP A 76 -20.55 6.87 3.55
C ASP A 76 -20.34 5.36 3.34
N ALA A 77 -19.42 4.78 4.12
CA ALA A 77 -19.12 3.35 4.07
C ALA A 77 -20.27 2.46 4.59
N ASP A 78 -21.29 3.03 5.22
CA ASP A 78 -22.50 2.30 5.58
C ASP A 78 -23.39 2.04 4.35
N HIS A 79 -23.36 2.94 3.36
CA HIS A 79 -24.16 2.83 2.13
C HIS A 79 -23.54 3.64 0.99
N TYR A 80 -22.80 3.00 0.10
CA TYR A 80 -22.19 3.65 -1.06
C TYR A 80 -23.24 4.05 -2.10
N THR A 81 -23.21 5.30 -2.55
CA THR A 81 -24.12 5.85 -3.56
C THR A 81 -23.42 6.57 -4.70
N GLY A 82 -22.11 6.60 -4.72
CA GLY A 82 -21.28 7.26 -5.72
C GLY A 82 -20.21 8.14 -5.09
N ILE A 83 -19.17 8.45 -5.86
CA ILE A 83 -18.03 9.28 -5.40
C ILE A 83 -18.46 10.75 -5.33
N PRO A 84 -18.30 11.44 -4.19
CA PRO A 84 -18.57 12.87 -4.10
C PRO A 84 -17.68 13.67 -5.08
N PRO A 85 -18.24 14.52 -5.96
CA PRO A 85 -17.45 15.22 -6.97
C PRO A 85 -16.35 16.13 -6.42
N SER A 86 -16.55 16.73 -5.25
CA SER A 86 -15.52 17.55 -4.58
C SER A 86 -14.33 16.73 -4.10
N ASP A 87 -14.58 15.52 -3.60
CA ASP A 87 -13.54 14.63 -3.12
C ASP A 87 -12.71 14.10 -4.28
N LEU A 88 -13.38 13.74 -5.40
CA LEU A 88 -12.71 13.35 -6.63
C LEU A 88 -11.83 14.49 -7.19
N ALA A 89 -12.33 15.72 -7.20
CA ALA A 89 -11.56 16.89 -7.65
C ALA A 89 -10.31 17.13 -6.78
N THR A 90 -10.42 16.94 -5.45
CA THR A 90 -9.29 17.02 -4.53
C THR A 90 -8.25 15.94 -4.82
N LEU A 91 -8.70 14.69 -5.05
CA LEU A 91 -7.81 13.59 -5.41
C LEU A 91 -7.07 13.86 -6.73
N ILE A 92 -7.78 14.30 -7.76
CA ILE A 92 -7.17 14.62 -9.08
C ILE A 92 -6.12 15.71 -8.90
N THR A 93 -6.38 16.77 -8.12
CA THR A 93 -5.40 17.82 -7.84
C THR A 93 -4.12 17.25 -7.17
N CYS A 94 -4.28 16.31 -6.24
CA CYS A 94 -3.14 15.64 -5.61
C CYS A 94 -2.37 14.76 -6.61
N LEU A 95 -3.06 14.04 -7.48
CA LEU A 95 -2.44 13.25 -8.54
C LEU A 95 -1.68 14.13 -9.55
N ASP A 96 -2.23 15.30 -9.93
CA ASP A 96 -1.55 16.29 -10.76
C ASP A 96 -0.24 16.78 -10.12
N ALA A 97 -0.25 17.01 -8.80
CA ALA A 97 0.94 17.41 -8.04
C ALA A 97 2.00 16.28 -8.04
N ALA A 98 1.59 15.03 -7.87
CA ALA A 98 2.49 13.87 -7.97
C ALA A 98 3.10 13.75 -9.37
N GLN A 99 2.29 13.94 -10.41
CA GLN A 99 2.77 13.96 -11.78
C GLN A 99 3.79 15.07 -12.03
N ALA A 100 3.52 16.29 -11.60
CA ALA A 100 4.43 17.42 -11.75
C ALA A 100 5.79 17.16 -11.08
N ALA A 101 5.81 16.39 -10.00
CA ALA A 101 7.03 15.94 -9.32
C ALA A 101 7.67 14.70 -9.96
N GLY A 102 7.01 14.01 -10.90
CA GLY A 102 7.49 12.77 -11.51
C GLY A 102 7.45 11.56 -10.57
N ILE A 103 6.47 11.51 -9.68
CA ILE A 103 6.16 10.38 -8.79
C ILE A 103 4.93 9.64 -9.33
N LYS A 104 5.00 8.31 -9.37
CA LYS A 104 3.86 7.45 -9.66
C LYS A 104 3.06 7.17 -8.39
N VAL A 105 1.76 6.92 -8.53
CA VAL A 105 0.84 6.74 -7.41
C VAL A 105 0.15 5.38 -7.51
N VAL A 106 0.23 4.60 -6.44
CA VAL A 106 -0.69 3.51 -6.15
C VAL A 106 -1.69 4.01 -5.12
N LEU A 107 -2.97 4.02 -5.50
CA LEU A 107 -4.04 4.52 -4.65
C LEU A 107 -4.59 3.39 -3.78
N VAL A 108 -4.68 3.61 -2.46
CA VAL A 108 -5.19 2.63 -1.50
C VAL A 108 -6.20 3.26 -0.54
N PRO A 109 -7.42 2.74 -0.39
CA PRO A 109 -8.34 3.16 0.66
C PRO A 109 -8.06 2.41 1.96
N LEU A 110 -8.19 3.09 3.11
CA LEU A 110 -8.27 2.47 4.43
C LEU A 110 -9.67 1.98 4.77
N SER A 111 -10.67 2.53 4.10
CA SER A 111 -12.06 2.15 4.27
C SER A 111 -12.65 1.69 2.94
N LEU A 112 -13.53 0.71 2.98
CA LEU A 112 -14.43 0.31 1.90
C LEU A 112 -15.87 0.28 2.43
N PRO A 113 -16.89 0.22 1.56
CA PRO A 113 -18.25 -0.07 2.02
C PRO A 113 -18.28 -1.34 2.87
N GLY A 114 -18.77 -1.20 4.13
CA GLY A 114 -18.82 -2.27 5.11
C GLY A 114 -17.51 -2.62 5.82
N ASP A 115 -16.44 -1.85 5.57
CA ASP A 115 -15.14 -1.98 6.25
C ASP A 115 -14.56 -0.58 6.51
N ARG A 116 -15.17 0.12 7.47
CA ARG A 116 -14.69 1.45 7.84
C ARG A 116 -13.48 1.33 8.75
N TRP A 117 -12.43 2.08 8.45
CA TRP A 117 -11.24 2.16 9.28
C TRP A 117 -11.58 2.49 10.75
N SER A 118 -11.02 1.72 11.69
CA SER A 118 -11.43 1.75 13.10
C SER A 118 -11.31 3.13 13.74
N GLN A 119 -10.26 3.92 13.44
CA GLN A 119 -10.09 5.27 13.95
C GLN A 119 -11.17 6.26 13.46
N GLN A 120 -11.81 5.98 12.32
CA GLN A 120 -12.97 6.73 11.81
C GLN A 120 -14.30 6.14 12.28
N ASN A 121 -14.26 5.05 13.06
CA ASN A 121 -15.42 4.31 13.57
C ASN A 121 -15.47 4.25 15.10
N GLY A 122 -14.83 5.21 15.79
CA GLY A 122 -14.79 5.23 17.26
C GLY A 122 -14.02 4.04 17.84
N ASP A 123 -12.92 3.66 17.21
CA ASP A 123 -12.04 2.55 17.55
C ASP A 123 -12.72 1.17 17.51
N LYS A 124 -13.86 1.07 16.80
CA LYS A 124 -14.58 -0.18 16.60
C LYS A 124 -14.23 -0.76 15.22
N GLN A 125 -13.99 -2.06 15.22
CA GLN A 125 -13.86 -2.79 13.95
C GLN A 125 -15.20 -2.80 13.23
N ASP A 126 -15.16 -2.61 11.90
CA ASP A 126 -16.28 -2.81 10.99
C ASP A 126 -15.93 -4.02 10.12
N ASP A 127 -16.64 -5.10 10.30
CA ASP A 127 -16.41 -6.40 9.63
C ASP A 127 -17.55 -6.82 8.71
N ARG A 128 -18.47 -5.88 8.41
CA ARG A 128 -19.66 -6.17 7.58
C ARG A 128 -19.27 -6.62 6.17
N LEU A 129 -18.14 -6.14 5.64
CA LEU A 129 -17.60 -6.59 4.35
C LEU A 129 -17.37 -8.11 4.32
N TRP A 130 -16.98 -8.68 5.47
CA TRP A 130 -16.70 -10.11 5.62
C TRP A 130 -17.91 -10.90 6.11
N ASN A 131 -19.06 -10.26 6.32
CA ASN A 131 -20.29 -10.89 6.82
C ASN A 131 -21.46 -10.80 5.82
N ASP A 132 -21.43 -9.85 4.86
CA ASP A 132 -22.53 -9.64 3.91
C ASP A 132 -21.97 -9.30 2.50
N LYS A 133 -22.29 -10.15 1.52
CA LYS A 133 -21.89 -9.94 0.11
C LYS A 133 -22.46 -8.68 -0.54
N ALA A 134 -23.48 -8.06 0.01
CA ALA A 134 -23.96 -6.77 -0.47
C ALA A 134 -22.89 -5.67 -0.36
N TYR A 135 -21.95 -5.78 0.59
CA TYR A 135 -20.82 -4.86 0.67
C TYR A 135 -19.73 -5.17 -0.35
N TRP A 136 -19.61 -6.43 -0.82
CA TRP A 136 -18.77 -6.76 -1.96
C TRP A 136 -19.24 -6.05 -3.23
N ASP A 137 -20.57 -6.04 -3.46
CA ASP A 137 -21.18 -5.35 -4.61
C ASP A 137 -20.95 -3.84 -4.53
N GLN A 138 -21.10 -3.25 -3.33
CA GLN A 138 -20.84 -1.82 -3.12
C GLN A 138 -19.34 -1.47 -3.27
N SER A 139 -18.43 -2.33 -2.80
CA SER A 139 -17.00 -2.16 -3.00
C SER A 139 -16.60 -2.27 -4.47
N ALA A 140 -17.20 -3.20 -5.20
CA ALA A 140 -17.03 -3.33 -6.65
C ALA A 140 -17.56 -2.10 -7.41
N ALA A 141 -18.70 -1.55 -6.99
CA ALA A 141 -19.26 -0.31 -7.58
C ALA A 141 -18.33 0.89 -7.28
N PHE A 142 -17.82 1.03 -6.06
CA PHE A 142 -16.86 2.08 -5.71
C PHE A 142 -15.61 2.03 -6.60
N TRP A 143 -15.02 0.84 -6.75
CA TRP A 143 -13.82 0.67 -7.57
C TRP A 143 -14.09 0.87 -9.07
N HIS A 144 -15.25 0.45 -9.55
CA HIS A 144 -15.70 0.76 -10.93
C HIS A 144 -15.72 2.27 -11.17
N ASP A 145 -16.40 3.03 -10.29
CA ASP A 145 -16.56 4.48 -10.45
C ASP A 145 -15.22 5.21 -10.34
N LEU A 146 -14.36 4.79 -9.39
CA LEU A 146 -13.05 5.38 -9.22
C LEU A 146 -12.13 5.07 -10.41
N ALA A 147 -12.11 3.83 -10.88
CA ALA A 147 -11.32 3.44 -12.04
C ALA A 147 -11.79 4.16 -13.31
N LEU A 148 -13.11 4.29 -13.52
CA LEU A 148 -13.68 5.05 -14.65
C LEU A 148 -13.20 6.51 -14.64
N ALA A 149 -13.11 7.12 -13.45
CA ALA A 149 -12.68 8.51 -13.32
C ALA A 149 -11.17 8.72 -13.49
N LEU A 150 -10.35 7.72 -13.17
CA LEU A 150 -8.88 7.88 -13.05
C LEU A 150 -8.04 7.14 -14.09
N LYS A 151 -8.60 6.20 -14.86
CA LYS A 151 -7.88 5.28 -15.76
C LYS A 151 -6.87 5.92 -16.71
N ASP A 152 -7.09 7.17 -17.09
CA ASP A 152 -6.23 7.89 -18.03
C ASP A 152 -5.26 8.86 -17.31
N HIS A 153 -5.25 8.86 -15.96
CA HIS A 153 -4.43 9.80 -15.22
C HIS A 153 -2.94 9.35 -15.24
N PRO A 154 -2.04 10.19 -15.77
CA PRO A 154 -0.66 9.77 -16.04
C PRO A 154 0.21 9.53 -14.80
N ALA A 155 -0.17 10.03 -13.61
CA ALA A 155 0.52 9.70 -12.37
C ALA A 155 0.18 8.29 -11.87
N LEU A 156 -0.95 7.71 -12.29
CA LEU A 156 -1.42 6.44 -11.77
C LEU A 156 -0.51 5.28 -12.17
N ALA A 157 -0.17 4.43 -11.21
CA ALA A 157 0.59 3.19 -11.41
C ALA A 157 -0.14 1.94 -10.92
N GLY A 158 -1.22 2.09 -10.15
CA GLY A 158 -2.01 0.96 -9.68
C GLY A 158 -3.13 1.35 -8.73
N TYR A 159 -4.05 0.41 -8.52
CA TYR A 159 -5.10 0.42 -7.52
C TYR A 159 -4.82 -0.67 -6.50
N ASN A 160 -4.53 -0.32 -5.26
CA ASN A 160 -4.46 -1.28 -4.17
C ASN A 160 -5.85 -1.40 -3.55
N LEU A 161 -6.49 -2.54 -3.78
CA LEU A 161 -7.94 -2.66 -3.68
C LEU A 161 -8.50 -2.55 -2.26
N ILE A 162 -7.71 -2.89 -1.26
CA ILE A 162 -8.01 -2.72 0.17
C ILE A 162 -6.71 -2.77 0.96
N ASN A 163 -6.60 -1.96 2.01
CA ASN A 163 -5.48 -2.01 2.94
C ASN A 163 -5.73 -3.08 4.01
N GLU A 164 -4.74 -3.97 4.18
CA GLU A 164 -4.67 -4.90 5.33
C GLU A 164 -5.97 -5.66 5.64
N PRO A 165 -6.56 -6.40 4.69
CA PRO A 165 -7.79 -7.14 4.92
C PRO A 165 -7.62 -8.23 5.99
N THR A 166 -8.65 -8.43 6.80
CA THR A 166 -8.64 -9.42 7.88
C THR A 166 -9.87 -10.34 7.87
N PRO A 167 -10.17 -11.03 6.75
CA PRO A 167 -11.33 -11.93 6.70
C PRO A 167 -11.21 -13.11 7.67
N GLU A 168 -10.02 -13.41 8.15
CA GLU A 168 -9.73 -14.51 9.09
C GLU A 168 -9.98 -14.13 10.55
N LYS A 169 -10.04 -12.85 10.85
CA LYS A 169 -10.11 -12.36 12.23
C LYS A 169 -11.41 -12.81 12.92
N GLY A 170 -11.26 -13.45 14.06
CA GLY A 170 -12.41 -14.02 14.77
C GLY A 170 -12.96 -15.34 14.20
N MET A 171 -12.29 -15.93 13.19
CA MET A 171 -12.72 -17.13 12.47
C MET A 171 -11.82 -18.35 12.74
N ASP A 172 -11.33 -18.49 13.96
CA ASP A 172 -10.51 -19.63 14.43
C ASP A 172 -9.19 -19.86 13.62
N LEU A 173 -8.60 -18.80 13.07
CA LEU A 173 -7.27 -18.84 12.50
C LEU A 173 -6.36 -17.87 13.27
N ASP A 174 -5.21 -18.36 13.74
CA ASP A 174 -4.16 -17.53 14.32
C ASP A 174 -3.37 -16.80 13.21
N GLU A 175 -2.98 -15.55 13.46
CA GLU A 175 -2.21 -14.75 12.52
C GLU A 175 -0.87 -15.39 12.15
N HIS A 176 -0.26 -16.12 13.08
CA HIS A 176 1.02 -16.79 12.88
C HIS A 176 0.88 -18.32 12.74
N ALA A 177 -0.29 -18.81 12.34
CA ALA A 177 -0.52 -20.21 12.06
C ALA A 177 0.40 -20.73 10.94
N ASP A 178 0.72 -22.01 10.98
CA ASP A 178 1.46 -22.67 9.90
C ASP A 178 0.64 -22.79 8.60
N ALA A 179 1.32 -23.09 7.49
CA ALA A 179 0.70 -23.17 6.17
C ALA A 179 -0.41 -24.22 6.08
N ALA A 180 -0.27 -25.37 6.76
CA ALA A 180 -1.28 -26.45 6.73
C ALA A 180 -2.56 -26.00 7.45
N THR A 181 -2.44 -25.35 8.59
CA THR A 181 -3.55 -24.77 9.33
C THR A 181 -4.28 -23.70 8.50
N ARG A 182 -3.54 -22.81 7.85
CA ARG A 182 -4.10 -21.78 6.94
C ARG A 182 -4.84 -22.41 5.76
N GLN A 183 -4.28 -23.43 5.13
CA GLN A 183 -4.92 -24.15 4.01
C GLN A 183 -6.20 -24.86 4.44
N ALA A 184 -6.22 -25.51 5.61
CA ALA A 184 -7.41 -26.13 6.18
C ALA A 184 -8.51 -25.11 6.47
N TRP A 185 -8.14 -23.94 7.03
CA TRP A 185 -9.04 -22.83 7.24
C TRP A 185 -9.65 -22.35 5.91
N TYR A 186 -8.82 -22.09 4.89
CA TYR A 186 -9.32 -21.63 3.61
C TYR A 186 -10.25 -22.65 2.95
N ALA A 187 -9.93 -23.94 3.01
CA ALA A 187 -10.81 -24.99 2.49
C ALA A 187 -12.22 -24.96 3.14
N LYS A 188 -12.31 -24.56 4.42
CA LYS A 188 -13.59 -24.42 5.14
C LYS A 188 -14.36 -23.17 4.70
N TYR A 189 -13.67 -22.04 4.41
CA TYR A 189 -14.30 -20.76 4.17
C TYR A 189 -14.33 -20.34 2.69
N LYS A 190 -13.74 -21.10 1.79
CA LYS A 190 -13.80 -20.87 0.35
C LYS A 190 -15.26 -20.78 -0.13
N GLY A 191 -15.55 -19.77 -0.93
CA GLY A 191 -16.89 -19.49 -1.48
C GLY A 191 -17.84 -18.76 -0.51
N THR A 192 -17.41 -18.53 0.74
CA THR A 192 -18.15 -17.69 1.71
C THR A 192 -17.76 -16.21 1.56
N THR A 193 -18.22 -15.36 2.48
CA THR A 193 -17.80 -13.95 2.56
C THR A 193 -16.37 -13.77 3.07
N HIS A 194 -15.72 -14.81 3.60
CA HIS A 194 -14.34 -14.82 4.06
C HIS A 194 -13.34 -15.28 2.96
N ASP A 195 -13.81 -15.51 1.73
CA ASP A 195 -12.97 -15.89 0.58
C ASP A 195 -12.34 -14.65 -0.04
N LEU A 196 -11.19 -14.22 0.48
CA LEU A 196 -10.48 -13.03 0.04
C LEU A 196 -10.11 -13.09 -1.46
N PRO A 197 -9.58 -14.19 -2.03
CA PRO A 197 -9.38 -14.28 -3.47
C PRO A 197 -10.65 -14.05 -4.29
N ALA A 198 -11.79 -14.60 -3.87
CA ALA A 198 -13.06 -14.40 -4.58
C ALA A 198 -13.58 -12.95 -4.49
N PHE A 199 -13.37 -12.27 -3.35
CA PHE A 199 -13.62 -10.84 -3.23
C PHE A 199 -12.79 -10.04 -4.25
N TYR A 200 -11.50 -10.32 -4.35
CA TYR A 200 -10.63 -9.64 -5.32
C TYR A 200 -11.04 -9.91 -6.76
N GLU A 201 -11.38 -11.14 -7.13
CA GLU A 201 -11.86 -11.44 -8.49
C GLU A 201 -13.11 -10.62 -8.85
N GLN A 202 -14.04 -10.44 -7.90
CA GLN A 202 -15.24 -9.62 -8.13
C GLN A 202 -14.91 -8.13 -8.33
N VAL A 203 -14.04 -7.57 -7.48
CA VAL A 203 -13.64 -6.16 -7.56
C VAL A 203 -12.80 -5.91 -8.83
N ILE A 204 -11.87 -6.81 -9.14
CA ILE A 204 -11.07 -6.72 -10.37
C ILE A 204 -11.96 -6.75 -11.61
N ALA A 205 -12.96 -7.61 -11.67
CA ALA A 205 -13.89 -7.65 -12.79
C ALA A 205 -14.62 -6.31 -12.98
N ALA A 206 -15.02 -5.64 -11.89
CA ALA A 206 -15.62 -4.32 -11.95
C ALA A 206 -14.65 -3.24 -12.47
N VAL A 207 -13.40 -3.23 -11.98
CA VAL A 207 -12.35 -2.34 -12.51
C VAL A 207 -12.12 -2.59 -13.99
N ARG A 208 -11.93 -3.85 -14.42
CA ARG A 208 -11.64 -4.22 -15.80
C ARG A 208 -12.76 -3.89 -16.79
N SER A 209 -13.99 -3.78 -16.31
CA SER A 209 -15.13 -3.35 -17.16
C SER A 209 -14.95 -1.92 -17.71
N VAL A 210 -14.11 -1.09 -17.07
CA VAL A 210 -13.89 0.32 -17.45
C VAL A 210 -12.41 0.67 -17.65
N ASP A 211 -11.49 -0.05 -17.00
CA ASP A 211 -10.04 0.16 -17.05
C ASP A 211 -9.30 -1.16 -17.27
N PRO A 212 -8.99 -1.50 -18.54
CA PRO A 212 -8.29 -2.74 -18.85
C PRO A 212 -6.76 -2.69 -18.65
N THR A 213 -6.19 -1.53 -18.30
CA THR A 213 -4.74 -1.27 -18.39
C THR A 213 -4.05 -1.05 -17.05
N THR A 214 -4.72 -0.37 -16.10
CA THR A 214 -4.09 -0.05 -14.80
C THR A 214 -3.88 -1.30 -13.97
N PRO A 215 -2.65 -1.56 -13.45
CA PRO A 215 -2.40 -2.66 -12.55
C PRO A 215 -3.28 -2.60 -11.30
N VAL A 216 -3.66 -3.76 -10.78
CA VAL A 216 -4.27 -3.87 -9.46
C VAL A 216 -3.28 -4.47 -8.48
N MET A 217 -3.26 -3.96 -7.26
CA MET A 217 -2.46 -4.48 -6.15
C MET A 217 -3.41 -5.09 -5.12
N VAL A 218 -3.07 -6.26 -4.62
CA VAL A 218 -3.90 -7.02 -3.67
C VAL A 218 -3.07 -7.38 -2.46
N ASP A 219 -3.52 -6.95 -1.29
CA ASP A 219 -2.88 -7.30 -0.03
C ASP A 219 -3.27 -8.72 0.38
N GLY A 220 -2.35 -9.45 0.97
CA GLY A 220 -2.67 -10.73 1.62
C GLY A 220 -3.60 -10.53 2.81
N GLY A 221 -4.18 -11.61 3.34
CA GLY A 221 -4.98 -11.57 4.57
C GLY A 221 -4.15 -11.29 5.82
N TRP A 222 -4.81 -11.29 7.00
CA TRP A 222 -4.15 -11.02 8.28
C TRP A 222 -3.23 -9.80 8.24
N TYR A 223 -3.80 -8.60 7.96
CA TYR A 223 -3.05 -7.35 7.88
C TYR A 223 -1.92 -7.37 6.84
N ALA A 224 -2.16 -8.03 5.69
CA ALA A 224 -1.15 -8.24 4.65
C ALA A 224 0.09 -9.03 5.13
N ASN A 225 -0.06 -9.90 6.13
CA ASN A 225 1.02 -10.72 6.65
C ASN A 225 1.73 -11.48 5.52
N ALA A 226 3.06 -11.49 5.49
CA ALA A 226 3.86 -12.09 4.43
C ALA A 226 3.54 -13.59 4.19
N TRP A 227 3.05 -14.30 5.22
CA TRP A 227 2.69 -15.71 5.11
C TRP A 227 1.25 -15.95 4.64
N SER A 228 0.40 -14.93 4.54
CA SER A 228 -1.01 -15.09 4.22
C SER A 228 -1.26 -15.71 2.85
N PHE A 229 -0.37 -15.50 1.86
CA PHE A 229 -0.50 -16.16 0.56
C PHE A 229 -0.41 -17.69 0.63
N SER A 230 0.11 -18.27 1.70
CA SER A 230 0.26 -19.73 1.86
C SER A 230 -1.07 -20.51 1.78
N TYR A 231 -2.22 -19.87 1.97
CA TYR A 231 -3.53 -20.51 1.80
C TYR A 231 -4.17 -20.27 0.43
N TRP A 232 -3.63 -19.37 -0.39
CA TRP A 232 -4.16 -19.11 -1.73
C TRP A 232 -3.81 -20.26 -2.67
N PRO A 233 -4.81 -21.00 -3.21
CA PRO A 233 -4.54 -22.21 -4.01
C PRO A 233 -4.01 -21.91 -5.40
N THR A 234 -4.24 -20.68 -5.90
CA THR A 234 -3.86 -20.21 -7.22
C THR A 234 -3.63 -18.71 -7.18
N LYS A 235 -2.89 -18.19 -8.16
CA LYS A 235 -2.90 -16.75 -8.46
C LYS A 235 -4.27 -16.33 -8.99
N LEU A 236 -4.57 -15.02 -8.92
CA LEU A 236 -5.77 -14.42 -9.50
C LEU A 236 -5.76 -14.52 -11.03
N SER A 237 -6.95 -14.42 -11.64
CA SER A 237 -7.13 -14.66 -13.08
C SER A 237 -6.59 -13.53 -13.95
N ASP A 238 -6.55 -12.30 -13.43
CA ASP A 238 -6.03 -11.12 -14.13
C ASP A 238 -4.50 -11.17 -14.23
N ASP A 239 -3.94 -10.75 -15.37
CA ASP A 239 -2.51 -10.78 -15.65
C ASP A 239 -1.75 -9.52 -15.18
N LYS A 240 -2.47 -8.47 -14.74
CA LYS A 240 -1.92 -7.20 -14.27
C LYS A 240 -2.08 -7.04 -12.76
N VAL A 241 -1.79 -8.12 -12.03
CA VAL A 241 -1.88 -8.15 -10.56
C VAL A 241 -0.51 -8.02 -9.92
N LEU A 242 -0.41 -7.17 -8.92
CA LEU A 242 0.69 -7.07 -7.97
C LEU A 242 0.21 -7.67 -6.64
N TYR A 243 1.01 -8.55 -6.05
CA TYR A 243 0.70 -9.22 -4.79
C TYR A 243 1.48 -8.56 -3.68
N ALA A 244 0.77 -7.94 -2.74
CA ALA A 244 1.37 -7.12 -1.70
C ALA A 244 1.32 -7.81 -0.33
N PHE A 245 2.39 -7.63 0.41
CA PHE A 245 2.52 -8.01 1.81
C PHE A 245 3.17 -6.88 2.60
N HIS A 246 3.08 -6.95 3.94
CA HIS A 246 3.66 -5.97 4.85
C HIS A 246 4.66 -6.64 5.80
N MET A 247 5.71 -5.92 6.19
CA MET A 247 6.76 -6.41 7.07
C MET A 247 6.93 -5.52 8.29
N TYR A 248 6.35 -5.95 9.39
CA TYR A 248 6.53 -5.33 10.70
C TYR A 248 7.01 -6.31 11.76
N GLU A 249 7.17 -7.60 11.40
CA GLU A 249 7.57 -8.63 12.37
C GLU A 249 9.05 -8.53 12.80
N PRO A 250 9.35 -8.74 14.07
CA PRO A 250 8.38 -9.04 15.15
C PRO A 250 7.67 -7.77 15.63
N TYR A 251 6.37 -7.67 15.39
CA TYR A 251 5.57 -6.46 15.64
C TYR A 251 5.71 -5.90 17.06
N GLU A 252 5.88 -6.77 18.05
CA GLU A 252 6.10 -6.34 19.45
C GLU A 252 7.39 -5.53 19.64
N ALA A 253 8.42 -5.73 18.80
CA ALA A 253 9.68 -4.99 18.88
C ALA A 253 9.65 -3.73 18.02
N THR A 254 9.06 -3.79 16.83
CA THR A 254 9.05 -2.69 15.84
C THR A 254 8.04 -1.60 16.15
N SER A 255 7.05 -1.89 17.00
CA SER A 255 5.90 -1.00 17.26
C SER A 255 6.04 -0.19 18.55
N SER A 256 5.19 0.85 18.67
CA SER A 256 5.22 1.79 19.80
C SER A 256 5.10 1.18 21.21
N PRO A 257 4.38 0.06 21.45
CA PRO A 257 4.39 -0.61 22.74
C PRO A 257 5.77 -0.97 23.25
N ASN A 258 6.75 -1.28 22.38
CA ASN A 258 8.11 -1.57 22.77
C ASN A 258 8.80 -0.40 23.48
N LEU A 259 8.48 0.83 23.08
CA LEU A 259 9.05 2.04 23.70
C LEU A 259 8.69 2.19 25.19
N LYS A 260 7.62 1.49 25.64
CA LYS A 260 7.13 1.51 27.03
C LYS A 260 7.68 0.33 27.85
N ARG A 261 8.43 -0.61 27.23
CA ARG A 261 9.03 -1.76 27.92
C ARG A 261 10.33 -1.34 28.59
N ASP A 262 10.65 -1.98 29.72
CA ASP A 262 11.93 -1.85 30.41
C ASP A 262 12.39 -3.25 30.89
N PRO A 263 13.42 -3.86 30.27
CA PRO A 263 14.13 -3.38 29.07
C PRO A 263 13.27 -3.52 27.79
N GLN A 264 13.59 -2.68 26.78
CA GLN A 264 13.02 -2.82 25.44
C GLN A 264 13.46 -4.13 24.79
N LEU A 265 12.61 -4.69 23.94
CA LEU A 265 12.97 -5.77 23.03
C LEU A 265 14.04 -5.28 22.04
N ARG A 266 15.03 -6.13 21.77
CA ARG A 266 16.20 -5.78 20.96
C ARG A 266 16.21 -6.55 19.64
N TYR A 267 16.88 -5.99 18.64
CA TYR A 267 17.18 -6.67 17.39
C TYR A 267 18.68 -6.58 17.06
N PRO A 268 19.32 -7.73 16.78
CA PRO A 268 18.79 -9.09 16.92
C PRO A 268 18.50 -9.48 18.39
N GLY A 269 17.54 -10.41 18.60
CA GLY A 269 17.29 -11.00 19.93
C GLY A 269 15.82 -11.05 20.37
N ALA A 270 14.91 -10.20 19.84
CA ALA A 270 13.49 -10.30 20.15
C ALA A 270 12.96 -11.70 19.80
N THR A 271 12.07 -12.23 20.65
CA THR A 271 11.43 -13.52 20.42
C THR A 271 9.93 -13.33 20.23
N SER A 272 9.36 -14.06 19.28
CA SER A 272 7.90 -14.13 19.11
C SER A 272 7.47 -15.52 18.70
N TRP A 273 6.16 -15.78 18.81
CA TRP A 273 5.55 -17.02 18.36
C TRP A 273 5.36 -16.98 16.84
N LEU A 274 5.83 -18.02 16.14
CA LEU A 274 5.70 -18.15 14.70
C LEU A 274 5.57 -19.63 14.32
N ALA A 275 4.51 -19.99 13.61
CA ALA A 275 4.28 -21.36 13.10
C ALA A 275 4.42 -22.46 14.17
N GLY A 276 3.85 -22.25 15.36
CA GLY A 276 3.85 -23.24 16.43
C GLY A 276 5.11 -23.29 17.30
N GLN A 277 6.03 -22.33 17.15
CA GLN A 277 7.27 -22.27 17.95
C GLN A 277 7.69 -20.85 18.29
N ASN A 278 8.50 -20.70 19.33
CA ASN A 278 9.19 -19.45 19.60
C ASN A 278 10.41 -19.34 18.68
N VAL A 279 10.52 -18.23 17.97
CA VAL A 279 11.69 -17.88 17.15
C VAL A 279 12.39 -16.65 17.74
N THR A 280 13.73 -16.60 17.63
CA THR A 280 14.51 -15.43 17.97
C THR A 280 14.90 -14.71 16.71
N TRP A 281 14.43 -13.46 16.57
CA TRP A 281 14.60 -12.67 15.35
C TRP A 281 16.03 -12.17 15.20
N ASP A 282 16.59 -12.47 14.05
CA ASP A 282 17.85 -11.98 13.51
C ASP A 282 17.73 -11.86 11.98
N LYS A 283 18.80 -11.48 11.31
CA LYS A 283 18.87 -11.35 9.86
C LYS A 283 18.40 -12.63 9.12
N THR A 284 18.74 -13.81 9.64
CA THR A 284 18.35 -15.08 9.02
C THR A 284 16.84 -15.29 9.11
N VAL A 285 16.25 -15.06 10.28
CA VAL A 285 14.80 -15.20 10.47
C VAL A 285 14.03 -14.17 9.66
N VAL A 286 14.52 -12.94 9.53
CA VAL A 286 13.93 -11.92 8.64
C VAL A 286 13.95 -12.42 7.18
N ALA A 287 15.07 -12.94 6.71
CA ALA A 287 15.19 -13.46 5.36
C ALA A 287 14.27 -14.67 5.11
N ASP A 288 14.22 -15.62 6.04
CA ASP A 288 13.36 -16.81 5.95
C ASP A 288 11.87 -16.42 5.98
N TYR A 289 11.50 -15.42 6.77
CA TYR A 289 10.14 -14.91 6.87
C TYR A 289 9.71 -14.24 5.56
N LEU A 290 10.53 -13.35 5.03
CA LEU A 290 10.28 -12.64 3.79
C LEU A 290 10.42 -13.51 2.53
N ALA A 291 11.05 -14.70 2.61
CA ALA A 291 11.09 -15.64 1.50
C ALA A 291 9.70 -16.24 1.18
N LYS A 292 8.79 -16.31 2.16
CA LYS A 292 7.51 -17.03 2.02
C LYS A 292 6.59 -16.52 0.90
N PRO A 293 6.35 -15.21 0.71
CA PRO A 293 5.56 -14.74 -0.42
C PRO A 293 6.22 -15.08 -1.78
N PHE A 294 7.54 -15.08 -1.87
CA PHE A 294 8.26 -15.43 -3.11
C PHE A 294 8.25 -16.94 -3.37
N GLU A 295 8.29 -17.79 -2.33
CA GLU A 295 8.10 -19.24 -2.45
C GLU A 295 6.71 -19.55 -3.02
N TRP A 296 5.66 -18.90 -2.50
CA TRP A 296 4.30 -19.01 -3.03
C TRP A 296 4.23 -18.52 -4.47
N ALA A 297 4.80 -17.38 -4.79
CA ALA A 297 4.82 -16.81 -6.13
C ALA A 297 5.47 -17.78 -7.14
N ALA A 298 6.63 -18.34 -6.81
CA ALA A 298 7.32 -19.32 -7.65
C ALA A 298 6.48 -20.58 -7.88
N ALA A 299 5.82 -21.09 -6.84
CA ALA A 299 4.96 -22.28 -6.92
C ALA A 299 3.73 -22.06 -7.82
N HIS A 300 3.27 -20.80 -7.99
CA HIS A 300 2.07 -20.45 -8.76
C HIS A 300 2.37 -19.72 -10.08
N GLY A 301 3.65 -19.67 -10.48
CA GLY A 301 4.07 -19.04 -11.73
C GLY A 301 3.84 -17.51 -11.74
N VAL A 302 3.97 -16.87 -10.59
CA VAL A 302 4.00 -15.42 -10.43
C VAL A 302 5.48 -14.98 -10.41
N PRO A 303 5.92 -14.09 -11.31
CA PRO A 303 7.30 -13.63 -11.31
C PRO A 303 7.56 -12.66 -10.14
N ASN A 304 8.81 -12.60 -9.66
CA ASN A 304 9.19 -11.76 -8.52
C ASN A 304 8.84 -10.27 -8.72
N ASN A 305 8.89 -9.77 -9.96
CA ASN A 305 8.47 -8.41 -10.30
C ASN A 305 6.95 -8.19 -10.28
N ARG A 306 6.20 -9.05 -9.61
CA ARG A 306 4.79 -8.85 -9.26
C ARG A 306 4.59 -8.95 -7.75
N MET A 307 5.67 -9.07 -6.98
CA MET A 307 5.65 -9.10 -5.52
C MET A 307 6.07 -7.75 -4.96
N VAL A 308 5.32 -7.26 -3.97
CA VAL A 308 5.52 -5.93 -3.38
C VAL A 308 5.50 -6.04 -1.87
N ASP A 309 6.55 -5.59 -1.18
CA ASP A 309 6.44 -5.23 0.24
C ASP A 309 5.87 -3.80 0.31
N ALA A 310 4.55 -3.71 0.48
CA ALA A 310 3.84 -2.44 0.34
C ALA A 310 3.92 -1.57 1.60
N GLU A 311 4.26 -2.17 2.76
CA GLU A 311 4.55 -1.46 3.99
C GLU A 311 5.58 -2.21 4.83
N PHE A 312 6.60 -1.51 5.29
CA PHE A 312 7.49 -1.98 6.34
C PHE A 312 8.05 -0.80 7.12
N GLY A 313 8.44 -1.06 8.36
CA GLY A 313 9.00 0.01 9.19
C GLY A 313 9.20 -0.39 10.63
N CYS A 314 9.67 0.57 11.40
CA CYS A 314 9.80 0.49 12.86
C CYS A 314 9.69 1.87 13.48
N VAL A 315 9.28 1.96 14.73
CA VAL A 315 9.24 3.26 15.43
C VAL A 315 10.65 3.84 15.53
N ARG A 316 10.83 5.09 15.07
CA ARG A 316 12.16 5.71 14.95
C ARG A 316 12.96 5.83 16.26
N GLN A 317 12.25 5.86 17.41
CA GLN A 317 12.91 5.90 18.71
C GLN A 317 13.46 4.53 19.18
N TRP A 318 13.13 3.45 18.49
CA TRP A 318 13.69 2.15 18.80
C TRP A 318 15.16 2.09 18.37
N VAL A 319 16.04 1.79 19.31
CA VAL A 319 17.50 1.88 19.10
C VAL A 319 18.00 0.96 17.99
N ASP A 320 17.34 -0.16 17.74
CA ASP A 320 17.73 -1.15 16.74
C ASP A 320 16.99 -1.00 15.41
N CYS A 321 16.14 0.05 15.24
CA CYS A 321 15.36 0.28 14.04
C CYS A 321 16.25 0.31 12.77
N GLY A 322 17.41 0.96 12.82
CA GLY A 322 18.32 1.03 11.65
C GLY A 322 18.89 -0.32 11.23
N ALA A 323 19.28 -1.17 12.19
CA ALA A 323 19.76 -2.52 11.90
C ALA A 323 18.64 -3.40 11.30
N TYR A 324 17.45 -3.31 11.88
CA TYR A 324 16.27 -4.01 11.38
C TYR A 324 15.91 -3.59 9.94
N LEU A 325 15.80 -2.28 9.67
CA LEU A 325 15.51 -1.75 8.33
C LEU A 325 16.54 -2.20 7.30
N ASN A 326 17.84 -2.20 7.67
CA ASN A 326 18.87 -2.67 6.76
C ASN A 326 18.68 -4.13 6.37
N ASP A 327 18.39 -5.02 7.33
CA ASP A 327 18.23 -6.45 7.05
C ASP A 327 16.95 -6.75 6.24
N VAL A 328 15.86 -6.02 6.47
CA VAL A 328 14.63 -6.07 5.65
C VAL A 328 14.93 -5.64 4.21
N LEU A 329 15.55 -4.48 4.03
CA LEU A 329 15.86 -3.91 2.72
C LEU A 329 16.88 -4.74 1.93
N ASP A 330 17.93 -5.26 2.59
CA ASP A 330 18.87 -6.21 1.99
C ASP A 330 18.13 -7.43 1.42
N THR A 331 17.18 -7.96 2.19
CA THR A 331 16.39 -9.14 1.79
C THR A 331 15.48 -8.84 0.60
N LEU A 332 14.73 -7.72 0.66
CA LEU A 332 13.83 -7.32 -0.42
C LEU A 332 14.59 -7.06 -1.72
N ASN A 333 15.72 -6.37 -1.65
CA ASN A 333 16.56 -6.10 -2.82
C ASN A 333 17.18 -7.39 -3.39
N ALA A 334 17.54 -8.38 -2.55
CA ALA A 334 18.02 -9.68 -3.01
C ALA A 334 16.94 -10.46 -3.79
N HIS A 335 15.67 -10.28 -3.47
CA HIS A 335 14.54 -10.83 -4.21
C HIS A 335 14.14 -9.98 -5.42
N HIS A 336 14.75 -8.82 -5.67
CA HIS A 336 14.33 -7.84 -6.68
C HIS A 336 12.87 -7.42 -6.51
N ALA A 337 12.40 -7.31 -5.27
CA ALA A 337 11.04 -6.93 -4.92
C ALA A 337 10.80 -5.43 -5.15
N HIS A 338 9.55 -5.06 -5.41
CA HIS A 338 9.11 -3.69 -5.20
C HIS A 338 8.88 -3.46 -3.72
N TRP A 339 9.10 -2.24 -3.24
CA TRP A 339 8.81 -1.93 -1.85
C TRP A 339 8.46 -0.45 -1.62
N ALA A 340 7.71 -0.19 -0.55
CA ALA A 340 7.40 1.14 -0.04
C ALA A 340 7.53 1.19 1.49
N PHE A 341 8.49 1.96 1.98
CA PHE A 341 8.66 2.12 3.42
C PHE A 341 7.51 2.92 4.06
N TYR A 342 7.15 2.61 5.28
CA TYR A 342 6.21 3.35 6.08
C TYR A 342 6.98 4.16 7.15
N GLY A 343 6.92 5.51 7.14
CA GLY A 343 6.18 6.33 6.18
C GLY A 343 6.97 7.58 5.89
N PHE A 344 6.66 8.22 4.78
CA PHE A 344 7.32 9.45 4.39
C PHE A 344 6.55 10.66 4.87
N ARG A 345 7.18 11.47 5.74
CA ARG A 345 6.64 12.74 6.28
C ARG A 345 5.23 12.59 6.82
N GLU A 346 5.05 11.59 7.66
CA GLU A 346 3.76 11.25 8.23
C GLU A 346 3.30 12.31 9.26
N ASP A 347 2.04 12.72 9.20
CA ASP A 347 1.48 13.73 10.11
C ASP A 347 0.62 13.13 11.23
N GLY A 348 0.05 11.95 11.02
CA GLY A 348 -0.79 11.27 12.00
C GLY A 348 -0.08 10.14 12.75
N TRP A 349 0.68 9.32 12.01
CA TRP A 349 1.48 8.20 12.55
C TRP A 349 2.96 8.58 12.59
N ASP A 350 3.24 9.74 13.15
CA ASP A 350 4.52 10.42 13.15
C ASP A 350 5.68 9.65 13.83
N ALA A 351 5.40 8.52 14.52
CA ALA A 351 6.43 7.65 15.08
C ALA A 351 7.34 7.01 14.01
N MET A 352 6.85 6.86 12.79
CA MET A 352 7.58 6.31 11.65
C MET A 352 7.98 7.38 10.61
N ASP A 353 7.87 8.66 10.92
CA ASP A 353 8.50 9.73 10.14
C ASP A 353 9.99 9.81 10.50
N TYR A 354 10.83 9.21 9.68
CA TYR A 354 12.27 9.05 9.94
C TYR A 354 13.08 10.35 9.83
N GLU A 355 12.50 11.43 9.33
CA GLU A 355 13.15 12.74 9.29
C GLU A 355 12.86 13.60 10.54
N LEU A 356 11.88 13.22 11.39
CA LEU A 356 11.59 13.92 12.63
C LEU A 356 12.62 13.64 13.72
N ALA A 357 12.91 14.66 14.53
CA ALA A 357 13.82 14.52 15.66
C ALA A 357 13.33 13.45 16.66
N PRO A 358 14.24 12.66 17.28
CA PRO A 358 13.88 11.65 18.28
C PRO A 358 13.09 12.21 19.48
N SER A 359 13.21 13.51 19.77
CA SER A 359 12.46 14.20 20.83
C SER A 359 10.99 14.38 20.54
N VAL A 360 10.55 14.28 19.28
CA VAL A 360 9.14 14.33 18.89
C VAL A 360 8.56 12.93 19.08
N THR A 361 7.73 12.75 20.11
CA THR A 361 7.08 11.46 20.39
C THR A 361 5.83 11.27 19.53
N GLN A 362 5.39 10.02 19.37
CA GLN A 362 4.21 9.69 18.56
C GLN A 362 2.98 10.50 18.98
N GLY A 363 2.23 11.00 18.00
CA GLY A 363 1.00 11.77 18.18
C GLY A 363 1.22 13.24 18.56
N GLN A 364 2.46 13.72 18.50
CA GLN A 364 2.77 15.10 18.88
C GLN A 364 2.72 16.08 17.70
N PHE A 365 2.62 15.61 16.45
CA PHE A 365 2.72 16.45 15.27
C PHE A 365 1.72 17.63 15.32
N TYR A 366 0.43 17.36 15.37
CA TYR A 366 -0.60 18.40 15.41
C TYR A 366 -0.60 19.18 16.71
N TYR A 367 -0.34 18.53 17.86
CA TYR A 367 -0.23 19.21 19.14
C TYR A 367 0.87 20.27 19.13
N LEU A 368 2.04 19.97 18.60
CA LEU A 368 3.14 20.94 18.51
C LEU A 368 2.81 22.08 17.54
N GLN A 369 2.10 21.81 16.44
CA GLN A 369 1.60 22.86 15.55
C GLN A 369 0.64 23.80 16.27
N GLU A 370 -0.36 23.28 16.97
CA GLU A 370 -1.35 24.05 17.73
C GLU A 370 -0.71 24.90 18.85
N GLN A 371 0.36 24.39 19.46
CA GLN A 371 1.14 25.10 20.48
C GLN A 371 2.10 26.16 19.90
N GLY A 372 2.11 26.37 18.58
CA GLY A 372 3.04 27.30 17.92
C GLY A 372 4.51 26.83 17.95
N LYS A 373 4.75 25.54 18.16
CA LYS A 373 6.08 24.91 18.24
C LYS A 373 6.45 24.16 16.96
N ALA A 374 5.99 24.62 15.81
CA ALA A 374 6.25 23.99 14.51
C ALA A 374 7.75 23.92 14.16
N ASP A 375 8.58 24.73 14.80
CA ASP A 375 10.04 24.66 14.68
C ASP A 375 10.61 23.33 15.18
N GLN A 376 9.96 22.65 16.11
CA GLN A 376 10.34 21.31 16.60
C GLN A 376 10.00 20.19 15.61
N LEU A 377 9.12 20.47 14.65
CA LEU A 377 8.73 19.54 13.57
C LEU A 377 9.62 19.65 12.32
N LYS A 378 10.70 20.41 12.41
CA LYS A 378 11.66 20.48 11.29
C LYS A 378 12.24 19.12 11.03
N ARG A 379 12.10 18.68 9.78
CA ARG A 379 12.72 17.49 9.27
C ARG A 379 14.15 17.77 8.93
N THR A 380 15.02 16.88 9.31
CA THR A 380 16.47 16.99 9.12
C THR A 380 17.01 15.64 8.61
N PRO A 381 18.17 15.61 7.94
CA PRO A 381 18.83 14.36 7.64
C PRO A 381 18.94 13.50 8.91
N HIS A 382 18.55 12.25 8.81
CA HIS A 382 18.50 11.33 9.94
C HIS A 382 19.09 9.96 9.52
N PRO A 383 19.91 9.31 10.36
CA PRO A 383 20.56 8.04 10.01
C PRO A 383 19.61 6.92 9.55
N LEU A 384 18.34 6.91 10.02
CA LEU A 384 17.35 5.95 9.56
C LEU A 384 16.93 6.21 8.12
N MET A 385 16.76 7.47 7.74
CA MET A 385 16.46 7.82 6.34
C MET A 385 17.65 7.53 5.43
N ASP A 386 18.88 7.73 5.91
CA ASP A 386 20.12 7.37 5.17
C ASP A 386 20.16 5.86 4.84
N VAL A 387 19.70 4.99 5.77
CA VAL A 387 19.59 3.54 5.51
C VAL A 387 18.63 3.27 4.37
N ILE A 388 17.44 3.87 4.38
CA ILE A 388 16.42 3.70 3.33
C ILE A 388 16.95 4.22 1.98
N GLU A 389 17.51 5.43 1.94
CA GLU A 389 18.04 6.05 0.73
C GLU A 389 19.22 5.26 0.11
N ALA A 390 20.03 4.61 0.92
CA ALA A 390 21.11 3.75 0.45
C ALA A 390 20.59 2.54 -0.37
N HIS A 391 19.38 2.06 -0.08
CA HIS A 391 18.74 0.91 -0.74
C HIS A 391 17.80 1.31 -1.89
N MET A 392 17.57 2.61 -2.12
CA MET A 392 16.75 3.13 -3.23
C MET A 392 17.45 3.01 -4.61
N LYS A 393 18.76 2.74 -4.63
CA LYS A 393 19.62 2.79 -5.84
C LYS A 393 19.66 1.47 -6.58
#